data_13f3f7be96da328a441dd41e1556dcbc
#
_entry.id   13f3f7be96da328a441dd41e1556dcbc
#
_cell.length_a   1.000
_cell.length_b   1.000
_cell.length_c   1.000
_cell.angle_alpha   90.00
_cell.angle_beta   90.00
_cell.angle_gamma   90.00
#
_symmetry.space_group_name_H-M   'P 1'
#
loop_
_entity.id
_entity.type
_entity.pdbx_description
1 polymer ?
#
loop_
_entity_poly.entity_id
_entity_poly.type
_entity_poly.pdbx_seq_one_letter_code
_entity_poly.pdbx_strand_id
1 'polypeptide(L)'
;KTIKFIQGRTDEPIKVRAHPGDLNRDRTKTKHDWSWINAYHNVELIDSINVTLHQSMKTARCAVFYNSSSSVLSVLKGIPTFVAEESAVTWDVANHNLKTIMHPVVPDRTQWFNDLAQAHWTLEQSRNGDIYRHFEQYLPT
;
A
#
# COMPACT_ATOMS: atom_id res chain seq x y z
N LYS A 1 0.54 17.45 -3.84
CA LYS A 1 -0.66 17.95 -3.10
C LYS A 1 -0.85 17.21 -1.77
N THR A 2 -0.84 15.86 -1.75
CA THR A 2 -1.08 15.05 -0.55
C THR A 2 -0.12 15.33 0.60
N ILE A 3 1.21 15.37 0.34
CA ILE A 3 2.23 15.66 1.37
C ILE A 3 1.99 17.03 2.02
N LYS A 4 1.79 18.08 1.22
CA LYS A 4 1.50 19.43 1.74
C LYS A 4 0.23 19.45 2.61
N PHE A 5 -0.78 18.66 2.23
CA PHE A 5 -2.01 18.54 3.00
C PHE A 5 -1.76 17.88 4.37
N ILE A 6 -0.93 16.82 4.41
CA ILE A 6 -0.57 16.11 5.65
C ILE A 6 0.27 17.00 6.56
N GLN A 7 1.29 17.68 6.03
CA GLN A 7 2.13 18.63 6.78
C GLN A 7 1.34 19.77 7.44
N GLY A 8 0.26 20.22 6.82
CA GLY A 8 -0.63 21.22 7.44
C GLY A 8 -1.43 20.70 8.63
N ARG A 9 -1.25 19.43 9.02
CA ARG A 9 -1.99 18.75 10.11
C ARG A 9 -1.10 18.10 11.16
N THR A 10 0.16 17.87 10.86
CA THR A 10 1.09 17.22 11.77
C THR A 10 2.52 17.61 11.48
N ASP A 11 3.32 17.69 12.53
CA ASP A 11 4.79 17.83 12.45
C ASP A 11 5.49 16.47 12.50
N GLU A 12 4.74 15.36 12.56
CA GLU A 12 5.32 14.02 12.55
C GLU A 12 6.07 13.75 11.24
N PRO A 13 7.14 12.94 11.28
CA PRO A 13 7.91 12.59 10.10
C PRO A 13 7.06 11.88 9.04
N ILE A 14 7.14 12.35 7.82
CA ILE A 14 6.47 11.75 6.66
C ILE A 14 7.50 11.00 5.85
N LYS A 15 7.34 9.68 5.75
CA LYS A 15 8.20 8.84 4.93
C LYS A 15 7.53 8.55 3.58
N VAL A 16 8.17 8.97 2.51
CA VAL A 16 7.73 8.71 1.14
C VAL A 16 8.50 7.51 0.59
N ARG A 17 7.78 6.49 0.17
CA ARG A 17 8.37 5.31 -0.46
C ARG A 17 8.07 5.29 -1.95
N ALA A 18 9.09 5.46 -2.77
CA ALA A 18 9.01 5.25 -4.20
C ALA A 18 8.95 3.75 -4.53
N HIS A 19 8.39 3.38 -5.67
CA HIS A 19 8.50 2.02 -6.16
C HIS A 19 9.99 1.71 -6.45
N PRO A 20 10.51 0.51 -6.11
CA PRO A 20 11.90 0.16 -6.36
C PRO A 20 12.34 0.35 -7.83
N GLY A 21 11.42 0.13 -8.78
CA GLY A 21 11.66 0.38 -10.20
C GLY A 21 11.90 1.85 -10.56
N ASP A 22 11.34 2.79 -9.79
CA ASP A 22 11.54 4.23 -10.01
C ASP A 22 12.90 4.71 -9.53
N LEU A 23 13.52 3.98 -8.59
CA LEU A 23 14.86 4.27 -8.07
C LEU A 23 15.96 3.52 -8.84
N ASN A 24 15.63 2.42 -9.52
CA ASN A 24 16.59 1.61 -10.26
C ASN A 24 16.79 2.18 -11.66
N ARG A 25 17.94 2.82 -11.87
CA ARG A 25 18.32 3.57 -13.08
C ARG A 25 18.33 2.74 -14.37
N ASP A 26 18.47 1.42 -14.27
CA ASP A 26 18.67 0.55 -15.44
C ASP A 26 17.36 0.09 -16.08
N ARG A 27 16.21 0.32 -15.44
CA ARG A 27 14.93 -0.21 -15.90
C ARG A 27 13.95 0.80 -16.49
N THR A 28 14.14 2.10 -16.25
CA THR A 28 13.25 3.13 -16.79
C THR A 28 14.03 4.19 -17.54
N LYS A 29 13.62 4.46 -18.77
CA LYS A 29 14.19 5.56 -19.60
C LYS A 29 13.87 6.94 -19.05
N THR A 30 12.96 7.05 -18.10
CA THR A 30 12.55 8.30 -17.43
C THR A 30 12.93 8.24 -15.96
N LYS A 31 13.92 9.02 -15.60
CA LYS A 31 14.30 9.28 -14.22
C LYS A 31 13.20 10.09 -13.56
N HIS A 32 12.46 9.53 -12.60
CA HIS A 32 11.66 10.36 -11.72
C HIS A 32 12.58 11.18 -10.83
N ASP A 33 12.48 12.50 -10.94
CA ASP A 33 13.17 13.40 -10.05
C ASP A 33 12.42 13.49 -8.72
N TRP A 34 13.05 12.99 -7.66
CA TRP A 34 12.52 13.03 -6.29
C TRP A 34 13.07 14.22 -5.50
N SER A 35 13.89 15.11 -6.09
CA SER A 35 14.51 16.25 -5.41
C SER A 35 13.51 17.23 -4.81
N TRP A 36 12.28 17.27 -5.34
CA TRP A 36 11.19 18.10 -4.81
C TRP A 36 10.82 17.75 -3.36
N ILE A 37 11.17 16.55 -2.86
CA ILE A 37 10.96 16.15 -1.46
C ILE A 37 11.77 17.05 -0.52
N ASN A 38 12.96 17.50 -0.93
CA ASN A 38 13.83 18.36 -0.13
C ASN A 38 13.22 19.75 0.17
N ALA A 39 12.15 20.13 -0.54
CA ALA A 39 11.40 21.35 -0.26
C ALA A 39 10.51 21.24 1.00
N TYR A 40 10.42 20.06 1.61
CA TYR A 40 9.57 19.79 2.76
C TYR A 40 10.42 19.42 3.98
N HIS A 41 10.21 20.09 5.11
CA HIS A 41 11.08 20.02 6.29
C HIS A 41 11.03 18.69 7.06
N ASN A 42 9.93 17.94 7.01
CA ASN A 42 9.74 16.69 7.74
C ASN A 42 9.46 15.51 6.83
N VAL A 43 9.91 15.56 5.59
CA VAL A 43 9.66 14.52 4.58
C VAL A 43 10.98 13.84 4.21
N GLU A 44 11.00 12.51 4.25
CA GLU A 44 12.12 11.66 3.92
C GLU A 44 11.75 10.70 2.79
N LEU A 45 12.62 10.58 1.78
CA LEU A 45 12.51 9.52 0.77
C LEU A 45 13.15 8.24 1.28
N ILE A 46 12.38 7.17 1.38
CA ILE A 46 12.90 5.85 1.76
C ILE A 46 13.64 5.22 0.58
N ASP A 47 14.85 4.75 0.84
CA ASP A 47 15.57 3.89 -0.08
C ASP A 47 14.87 2.52 -0.20
N SER A 48 13.95 2.42 -1.15
CA SER A 48 13.15 1.22 -1.35
C SER A 48 13.90 0.07 -2.03
N ILE A 49 15.18 0.25 -2.37
CA ILE A 49 16.05 -0.81 -2.86
C ILE A 49 16.62 -1.60 -1.67
N ASN A 50 17.12 -0.89 -0.67
CA ASN A 50 17.80 -1.48 0.49
C ASN A 50 16.87 -1.67 1.71
N VAL A 51 15.78 -0.90 1.79
CA VAL A 51 14.80 -0.99 2.87
C VAL A 51 13.54 -1.70 2.37
N THR A 52 13.19 -2.83 2.96
CA THR A 52 11.97 -3.55 2.58
C THR A 52 10.71 -2.78 2.97
N LEU A 53 9.59 -3.06 2.30
CA LEU A 53 8.29 -2.49 2.66
C LEU A 53 7.93 -2.81 4.12
N HIS A 54 8.21 -4.04 4.56
CA HIS A 54 7.99 -4.48 5.94
C HIS A 54 8.77 -3.63 6.96
N GLN A 55 10.05 -3.35 6.69
CA GLN A 55 10.88 -2.51 7.55
C GLN A 55 10.39 -1.06 7.59
N SER A 56 10.02 -0.49 6.45
CA SER A 56 9.52 0.89 6.37
C SER A 56 8.22 1.12 7.14
N MET A 57 7.42 0.07 7.31
CA MET A 57 6.14 0.12 8.03
C MET A 57 6.26 -0.18 9.54
N LYS A 58 7.43 -0.60 10.03
CA LYS A 58 7.58 -1.08 11.42
C LYS A 58 7.18 -0.04 12.49
N THR A 59 7.40 1.23 12.20
CA THR A 59 7.10 2.35 13.11
C THR A 59 6.04 3.29 12.57
N ALA A 60 5.31 2.88 11.52
CA ALA A 60 4.32 3.74 10.92
C ALA A 60 3.08 3.86 11.81
N ARG A 61 2.68 5.11 12.13
CA ARG A 61 1.43 5.41 12.79
C ARG A 61 0.22 5.16 11.88
N CYS A 62 0.35 5.52 10.63
CA CYS A 62 -0.60 5.20 9.57
C CYS A 62 0.13 5.13 8.23
N ALA A 63 -0.52 4.59 7.21
CA ALA A 63 0.01 4.53 5.86
C ALA A 63 -1.01 5.08 4.85
N VAL A 64 -0.51 5.78 3.83
CA VAL A 64 -1.34 6.44 2.82
C VAL A 64 -0.98 5.93 1.44
N PHE A 65 -1.96 5.46 0.70
CA PHE A 65 -1.81 4.94 -0.65
C PHE A 65 -2.81 5.60 -1.60
N TYR A 66 -2.49 5.66 -2.87
CA TYR A 66 -3.48 5.97 -3.89
C TYR A 66 -4.27 4.70 -4.24
N ASN A 67 -3.65 3.80 -4.99
CA ASN A 67 -4.15 2.46 -5.32
C ASN A 67 -2.94 1.53 -5.46
N SER A 68 -2.50 0.95 -4.37
CA SER A 68 -1.29 0.11 -4.35
C SER A 68 -1.56 -1.18 -3.60
N SER A 69 -1.17 -2.31 -4.17
CA SER A 69 -1.19 -3.62 -3.50
C SER A 69 -0.38 -3.64 -2.19
N SER A 70 0.55 -2.70 -2.01
CA SER A 70 1.28 -2.51 -0.76
C SER A 70 0.37 -2.14 0.42
N SER A 71 -0.85 -1.62 0.16
CA SER A 71 -1.86 -1.35 1.19
C SER A 71 -2.31 -2.63 1.91
N VAL A 72 -2.30 -3.78 1.22
CA VAL A 72 -2.60 -5.10 1.80
C VAL A 72 -1.67 -5.39 2.97
N LEU A 73 -0.35 -5.17 2.78
CA LEU A 73 0.61 -5.39 3.86
C LEU A 73 0.37 -4.45 5.06
N SER A 74 -0.02 -3.20 4.81
CA SER A 74 -0.37 -2.24 5.87
C SER A 74 -1.56 -2.75 6.69
N VAL A 75 -2.62 -3.21 6.02
CA VAL A 75 -3.82 -3.79 6.65
C VAL A 75 -3.47 -5.05 7.44
N LEU A 76 -2.68 -5.98 6.87
CA LEU A 76 -2.21 -7.20 7.54
C LEU A 76 -1.40 -6.91 8.81
N LYS A 77 -0.68 -5.78 8.86
CA LYS A 77 0.09 -5.35 10.04
C LYS A 77 -0.73 -4.61 11.09
N GLY A 78 -2.02 -4.47 10.90
CA GLY A 78 -2.86 -3.70 11.82
C GLY A 78 -2.68 -2.19 11.73
N ILE A 79 -1.94 -1.68 10.74
CA ILE A 79 -1.67 -0.25 10.58
C ILE A 79 -2.93 0.44 10.04
N PRO A 80 -3.35 1.58 10.62
CA PRO A 80 -4.39 2.41 10.02
C PRO A 80 -4.00 2.81 8.60
N THR A 81 -4.81 2.43 7.63
CA THR A 81 -4.51 2.56 6.21
C THR A 81 -5.48 3.56 5.57
N PHE A 82 -4.95 4.47 4.77
CA PHE A 82 -5.72 5.40 3.94
C PHE A 82 -5.53 5.03 2.48
N VAL A 83 -6.62 4.96 1.73
CA VAL A 83 -6.62 4.80 0.27
C VAL A 83 -7.46 5.87 -0.38
N ALA A 84 -7.04 6.33 -1.57
CA ALA A 84 -7.69 7.42 -2.27
C ALA A 84 -8.54 6.96 -3.46
N GLU A 85 -8.44 5.68 -3.83
CA GLU A 85 -9.11 5.11 -5.02
C GLU A 85 -9.98 3.92 -4.59
N GLU A 86 -11.26 3.94 -5.01
CA GLU A 86 -12.25 2.92 -4.67
C GLU A 86 -11.88 1.53 -5.19
N SER A 87 -11.18 1.47 -6.31
CA SER A 87 -10.68 0.20 -6.86
C SER A 87 -9.52 -0.44 -6.07
N ALA A 88 -9.05 0.20 -4.99
CA ALA A 88 -8.02 -0.39 -4.15
C ALA A 88 -8.51 -1.63 -3.42
N VAL A 89 -7.73 -2.71 -3.45
CA VAL A 89 -8.07 -4.00 -2.81
C VAL A 89 -8.44 -3.86 -1.33
N THR A 90 -7.94 -2.82 -0.67
CA THR A 90 -8.17 -2.56 0.76
C THR A 90 -9.22 -1.49 1.03
N TRP A 91 -10.02 -1.11 0.01
CA TRP A 91 -11.01 -0.05 0.16
C TRP A 91 -11.90 -0.26 1.38
N ASP A 92 -12.56 -1.40 1.49
CA ASP A 92 -13.56 -1.68 2.53
C ASP A 92 -13.01 -1.66 3.96
N VAL A 93 -11.70 -1.77 4.12
CA VAL A 93 -11.01 -1.86 5.42
C VAL A 93 -9.99 -0.74 5.64
N ALA A 94 -10.12 0.34 4.89
CA ALA A 94 -9.26 1.52 4.94
C ALA A 94 -10.04 2.80 5.27
N ASN A 95 -9.32 3.88 5.56
CA ASN A 95 -9.87 5.22 5.69
C ASN A 95 -9.81 5.93 4.33
N HIS A 96 -10.82 6.75 4.02
CA HIS A 96 -10.91 7.44 2.73
C HIS A 96 -10.77 8.97 2.84
N ASN A 97 -10.76 9.48 4.07
CA ASN A 97 -10.71 10.91 4.31
C ASN A 97 -9.42 11.32 5.05
N LEU A 98 -8.46 11.89 4.33
CA LEU A 98 -7.21 12.37 4.91
C LEU A 98 -7.38 13.49 5.95
N LYS A 99 -8.55 14.12 6.07
CA LYS A 99 -8.79 15.08 7.15
C LYS A 99 -8.74 14.44 8.53
N THR A 100 -9.00 13.14 8.61
CA THR A 100 -8.96 12.36 9.86
C THR A 100 -7.61 11.70 10.14
N ILE A 101 -6.54 12.11 9.44
CA ILE A 101 -5.22 11.44 9.54
C ILE A 101 -4.64 11.46 10.96
N MET A 102 -5.00 12.44 11.78
CA MET A 102 -4.60 12.51 13.19
C MET A 102 -5.37 11.55 14.10
N HIS A 103 -6.52 11.08 13.65
CA HIS A 103 -7.40 10.15 14.36
C HIS A 103 -7.87 9.03 13.43
N PRO A 104 -6.92 8.23 12.90
CA PRO A 104 -7.26 7.19 11.94
C PRO A 104 -8.01 6.05 12.66
N VAL A 105 -8.95 5.45 11.95
CA VAL A 105 -9.70 4.29 12.44
C VAL A 105 -9.10 3.02 11.86
N VAL A 106 -9.11 1.95 12.63
CA VAL A 106 -8.89 0.58 12.15
C VAL A 106 -10.26 -0.10 12.13
N PRO A 107 -10.90 -0.24 10.95
CA PRO A 107 -12.17 -0.95 10.84
C PRO A 107 -12.04 -2.43 11.23
N ASP A 108 -13.14 -3.10 11.48
CA ASP A 108 -13.15 -4.55 11.56
C ASP A 108 -12.73 -5.14 10.20
N ARG A 109 -11.76 -6.04 10.25
CA ARG A 109 -11.11 -6.64 9.07
C ARG A 109 -11.38 -8.14 8.95
N THR A 110 -12.20 -8.69 9.84
CA THR A 110 -12.39 -10.14 9.95
C THR A 110 -12.91 -10.74 8.64
N GLN A 111 -13.98 -10.18 8.09
CA GLN A 111 -14.53 -10.67 6.83
C GLN A 111 -13.55 -10.49 5.66
N TRP A 112 -12.92 -9.32 5.58
CA TRP A 112 -11.94 -9.03 4.54
C TRP A 112 -10.74 -10.01 4.58
N PHE A 113 -10.27 -10.40 5.77
CA PHE A 113 -9.21 -11.41 5.90
C PHE A 113 -9.68 -12.79 5.42
N ASN A 114 -10.91 -13.17 5.73
CA ASN A 114 -11.47 -14.43 5.24
C ASN A 114 -11.55 -14.46 3.72
N ASP A 115 -12.04 -13.38 3.11
CA ASP A 115 -12.15 -13.25 1.65
C ASP A 115 -10.77 -13.25 0.99
N LEU A 116 -9.82 -12.51 1.57
CA LEU A 116 -8.44 -12.48 1.09
C LEU A 116 -7.78 -13.87 1.13
N ALA A 117 -7.99 -14.62 2.21
CA ALA A 117 -7.44 -15.97 2.36
C ALA A 117 -8.01 -16.94 1.31
N GLN A 118 -9.26 -16.78 0.93
CA GLN A 118 -9.89 -17.58 -0.13
C GLN A 118 -9.47 -17.15 -1.54
N ALA A 119 -9.14 -15.88 -1.73
CA ALA A 119 -8.73 -15.34 -3.02
C ALA A 119 -7.23 -15.58 -3.35
N HIS A 120 -6.44 -15.96 -2.37
CA HIS A 120 -5.00 -16.19 -2.55
C HIS A 120 -4.68 -17.65 -2.82
N TRP A 121 -3.83 -17.86 -3.82
CA TRP A 121 -3.33 -19.16 -4.24
C TRP A 121 -1.83 -19.24 -4.02
N THR A 122 -1.35 -20.37 -3.54
CA THR A 122 0.10 -20.64 -3.46
C THR A 122 0.66 -20.89 -4.85
N LEU A 123 1.99 -20.72 -4.99
CA LEU A 123 2.66 -21.09 -6.24
C LEU A 123 2.51 -22.58 -6.57
N GLU A 124 2.44 -23.43 -5.55
CA GLU A 124 2.22 -24.87 -5.72
C GLU A 124 0.82 -25.15 -6.29
N GLN A 125 -0.22 -24.57 -5.70
CA GLN A 125 -1.59 -24.68 -6.21
C GLN A 125 -1.71 -24.16 -7.64
N SER A 126 -1.02 -23.06 -7.97
CA SER A 126 -0.98 -22.53 -9.33
C SER A 126 -0.33 -23.53 -10.30
N ARG A 127 0.83 -24.10 -9.93
CA ARG A 127 1.56 -25.09 -10.75
C ARG A 127 0.79 -26.39 -10.94
N ASN A 128 0.05 -26.82 -9.92
CA ASN A 128 -0.76 -28.03 -9.95
C ASN A 128 -2.09 -27.85 -10.71
N GLY A 129 -2.41 -26.64 -11.19
CA GLY A 129 -3.64 -26.35 -11.90
C GLY A 129 -4.88 -26.23 -11.00
N ASP A 130 -4.71 -26.10 -9.67
CA ASP A 130 -5.83 -25.97 -8.73
C ASP A 130 -6.67 -24.72 -9.03
N ILE A 131 -6.02 -23.63 -9.42
CA ILE A 131 -6.68 -22.38 -9.83
C ILE A 131 -7.61 -22.65 -11.01
N TYR A 132 -7.11 -23.35 -12.04
CA TYR A 132 -7.89 -23.67 -13.23
C TYR A 132 -9.12 -24.51 -12.86
N ARG A 133 -8.94 -25.60 -12.11
CA ARG A 133 -10.02 -26.50 -11.66
C ARG A 133 -11.07 -25.76 -10.84
N HIS A 134 -10.64 -24.80 -10.01
CA HIS A 134 -11.57 -23.98 -9.22
C HIS A 134 -12.45 -23.11 -10.10
N PHE A 135 -11.87 -22.46 -11.11
CA PHE A 135 -12.63 -21.54 -11.98
C PHE A 135 -13.37 -22.23 -13.11
N GLU A 136 -12.95 -23.44 -13.54
CA GLU A 136 -13.59 -24.19 -14.63
C GLU A 136 -15.10 -24.40 -14.38
N GLN A 137 -15.51 -24.60 -13.13
CA GLN A 137 -16.92 -24.77 -12.74
C GLN A 137 -17.77 -23.49 -12.97
N TYR A 138 -17.16 -22.33 -13.15
CA TYR A 138 -17.85 -21.06 -13.39
C TYR A 138 -17.76 -20.59 -14.84
N LEU A 139 -17.04 -21.32 -15.70
CA LEU A 139 -16.94 -20.97 -17.12
C LEU A 139 -18.25 -21.40 -17.83
N PRO A 140 -18.78 -20.55 -18.75
CA PRO A 140 -19.92 -20.94 -19.56
C PRO A 140 -19.56 -22.16 -20.43
N THR A 141 -20.43 -23.15 -20.42
CA THR A 141 -20.37 -24.34 -21.30
C THR A 141 -20.66 -23.98 -22.73
#